data_9a46ba8441dba386cd72373221c47448
#
_entry.id   9a46ba8441dba386cd72373221c47448
#
_cell.length_a   1.000
_cell.length_b   1.000
_cell.length_c   1.000
_cell.angle_alpha   90.00
_cell.angle_beta   90.00
_cell.angle_gamma   90.00
#
_symmetry.space_group_name_H-M   'P 1'
#
loop_
_entity.id
_entity.type
_entity.pdbx_description
1 polymer ?
#
loop_
_entity_poly.entity_id
_entity_poly.type
_entity_poly.pdbx_seq_one_letter_code
_entity_poly.pdbx_strand_id
1 'polypeptide(L)'
;SILCLNENFLDDYIENIQLEFNKTNLNSHILVTSCEFLVANDGSILVSAKQIQSYKIKDIPNNIVVFAKTSQLSETVSKGLEGIRIKYSNNLPSNITSIKNFNVEEKEKLNFLTYGTSSKNLYLILLEDL
;
A
#
# COMPACT_ATOMS: atom_id res chain seq x y z
N SER A 1 3.57 -14.96 10.74
CA SER A 1 3.68 -15.21 9.31
C SER A 1 3.64 -13.91 8.52
N ILE A 2 4.24 -13.93 7.36
CA ILE A 2 4.37 -12.76 6.49
C ILE A 2 3.68 -13.08 5.17
N LEU A 3 2.73 -12.22 4.78
CA LEU A 3 2.01 -12.33 3.51
C LEU A 3 2.66 -11.43 2.48
N CYS A 4 2.87 -11.93 1.27
CA CYS A 4 3.24 -11.12 0.13
C CYS A 4 2.36 -11.47 -1.06
N LEU A 5 1.61 -10.50 -1.54
CA LEU A 5 0.71 -10.65 -2.68
C LEU A 5 1.34 -10.21 -4.00
N ASN A 6 2.47 -9.53 -3.95
CA ASN A 6 3.20 -9.03 -5.10
C ASN A 6 4.59 -9.66 -5.17
N GLU A 7 4.71 -10.79 -5.86
CA GLU A 7 5.96 -11.55 -5.92
C GLU A 7 7.11 -10.83 -6.63
N ASN A 8 6.80 -10.16 -7.72
CA ASN A 8 7.84 -9.53 -8.55
C ASN A 8 8.56 -8.41 -7.80
N PHE A 9 7.87 -7.76 -6.90
CA PHE A 9 8.43 -6.67 -6.12
C PHE A 9 9.53 -7.15 -5.17
N LEU A 10 9.32 -8.31 -4.54
CA LEU A 10 10.27 -8.82 -3.53
C LEU A 10 11.61 -9.18 -4.14
N ASP A 11 11.60 -9.68 -5.36
CA ASP A 11 12.83 -10.01 -6.06
C ASP A 11 13.73 -8.79 -6.25
N ASP A 12 13.14 -7.60 -6.43
CA ASP A 12 13.88 -6.36 -6.62
C ASP A 12 14.41 -5.75 -5.33
N TYR A 13 13.75 -5.99 -4.20
CA TYR A 13 14.03 -5.30 -2.94
C TYR A 13 14.63 -6.19 -1.85
N ILE A 14 14.38 -7.49 -1.90
CA ILE A 14 14.74 -8.40 -0.81
C ILE A 14 15.57 -9.58 -1.34
N GLU A 15 16.47 -9.31 -2.25
CA GLU A 15 17.22 -10.31 -3.00
C GLU A 15 18.02 -11.29 -2.15
N ASN A 16 18.38 -10.95 -0.93
CA ASN A 16 19.24 -11.76 -0.09
C ASN A 16 18.65 -12.09 1.28
N ILE A 17 17.37 -11.90 1.47
CA ILE A 17 16.73 -12.20 2.76
C ILE A 17 16.02 -13.53 2.66
N GLN A 18 16.44 -14.47 3.50
CA GLN A 18 15.80 -15.78 3.59
C GLN A 18 14.57 -15.70 4.49
N LEU A 19 13.53 -15.07 3.97
CA LEU A 19 12.23 -15.03 4.65
C LEU A 19 11.25 -15.89 3.88
N GLU A 20 10.46 -16.66 4.61
CA GLU A 20 9.37 -17.41 4.02
C GLU A 20 8.11 -16.55 3.98
N PHE A 21 7.56 -16.38 2.78
CA PHE A 21 6.36 -15.60 2.57
C PHE A 21 5.19 -16.51 2.21
N ASN A 22 4.06 -16.26 2.84
CA ASN A 22 2.78 -16.78 2.37
C ASN A 22 2.30 -15.95 1.19
N LYS A 23 1.62 -16.59 0.26
CA LYS A 23 1.08 -15.91 -0.93
C LYS A 23 -0.43 -15.74 -0.88
N THR A 24 -1.10 -16.39 0.04
CA THR A 24 -2.56 -16.46 0.07
C THR A 24 -3.20 -16.32 1.44
N ASN A 25 -2.44 -16.41 2.52
CA ASN A 25 -3.01 -16.42 3.88
C ASN A 25 -3.26 -15.01 4.41
N LEU A 26 -4.49 -14.55 4.30
CA LEU A 26 -4.91 -13.23 4.76
C LEU A 26 -4.87 -13.09 6.29
N ASN A 27 -4.79 -14.18 7.03
CA ASN A 27 -4.65 -14.15 8.49
C ASN A 27 -3.21 -14.04 8.95
N SER A 28 -2.28 -13.80 8.04
CA SER A 28 -0.89 -13.53 8.38
C SER A 28 -0.79 -12.27 9.24
N HIS A 29 0.27 -12.18 10.04
CA HIS A 29 0.47 -11.04 10.94
C HIS A 29 0.81 -9.75 10.20
N ILE A 30 1.55 -9.85 9.11
CA ILE A 30 2.10 -8.71 8.39
C ILE A 30 1.94 -8.94 6.89
N LEU A 31 1.53 -7.89 6.18
CA LEU A 31 1.62 -7.83 4.72
C LEU A 31 2.85 -7.02 4.35
N VAL A 32 3.70 -7.57 3.48
CA VAL A 32 4.82 -6.84 2.89
C VAL A 32 4.49 -6.58 1.43
N THR A 33 4.58 -5.32 1.01
CA THR A 33 4.21 -4.95 -0.35
C THR A 33 4.90 -3.65 -0.77
N SER A 34 4.61 -3.22 -1.98
CA SER A 34 4.97 -1.91 -2.49
C SER A 34 3.73 -1.03 -2.63
N CYS A 35 3.86 0.08 -3.33
CA CYS A 35 2.74 0.97 -3.61
C CYS A 35 2.87 1.52 -5.03
N GLU A 36 1.82 2.19 -5.47
CA GLU A 36 1.87 2.96 -6.72
C GLU A 36 2.49 4.33 -6.45
N PHE A 37 1.97 5.06 -5.47
CA PHE A 37 2.48 6.37 -5.06
C PHE A 37 2.31 6.61 -3.57
N LEU A 38 3.21 7.43 -3.02
CA LEU A 38 3.08 8.00 -1.69
C LEU A 38 2.56 9.42 -1.84
N VAL A 39 1.58 9.79 -1.03
CA VAL A 39 0.97 11.13 -1.09
C VAL A 39 1.47 11.96 0.08
N ALA A 40 2.29 12.96 -0.22
CA ALA A 40 2.95 13.77 0.82
C ALA A 40 1.97 14.62 1.62
N ASN A 41 0.93 15.12 0.98
CA ASN A 41 0.01 16.07 1.60
C ASN A 41 -0.76 15.47 2.78
N ASP A 42 -1.21 14.23 2.67
CA ASP A 42 -2.04 13.61 3.71
C ASP A 42 -1.46 12.30 4.27
N GLY A 43 -0.30 11.89 3.79
CA GLY A 43 0.32 10.64 4.24
C GLY A 43 -0.34 9.37 3.73
N SER A 44 -1.24 9.48 2.78
CA SER A 44 -1.87 8.29 2.22
C SER A 44 -0.94 7.56 1.27
N ILE A 45 -1.23 6.28 1.05
CA ILE A 45 -0.47 5.42 0.16
C ILE A 45 -1.44 4.85 -0.87
N LEU A 46 -1.15 5.08 -2.16
CA LEU A 46 -1.98 4.57 -3.24
C LEU A 46 -1.48 3.20 -3.67
N VAL A 47 -2.36 2.23 -3.64
CA VAL A 47 -2.09 0.86 -4.08
C VAL A 47 -3.11 0.46 -5.14
N SER A 48 -2.83 -0.63 -5.84
CA SER A 48 -3.71 -1.20 -6.84
C SER A 48 -3.72 -2.71 -6.73
N ALA A 49 -4.41 -3.37 -7.64
CA ALA A 49 -4.38 -4.83 -7.73
C ALA A 49 -2.96 -5.39 -7.92
N LYS A 50 -2.02 -4.58 -8.40
CA LYS A 50 -0.60 -4.98 -8.51
C LYS A 50 0.00 -5.29 -7.14
N GLN A 51 -0.46 -4.63 -6.08
CA GLN A 51 0.05 -4.83 -4.72
C GLN A 51 -0.85 -5.71 -3.87
N ILE A 52 -2.17 -5.56 -3.99
CA ILE A 52 -3.12 -6.22 -3.07
C ILE A 52 -4.14 -7.09 -3.81
N GLN A 53 -3.95 -7.34 -5.10
CA GLN A 53 -4.88 -8.11 -5.91
C GLN A 53 -6.30 -7.52 -5.84
N SER A 54 -7.33 -8.32 -5.71
CA SER A 54 -8.71 -7.85 -5.60
C SER A 54 -9.19 -7.67 -4.16
N TYR A 55 -8.30 -7.84 -3.19
CA TYR A 55 -8.67 -7.75 -1.78
C TYR A 55 -9.00 -6.33 -1.37
N LYS A 56 -9.90 -6.22 -0.40
CA LYS A 56 -10.21 -4.94 0.23
C LYS A 56 -9.26 -4.68 1.39
N ILE A 57 -9.04 -3.42 1.71
CA ILE A 57 -8.14 -3.04 2.81
C ILE A 57 -8.53 -3.72 4.12
N LYS A 58 -9.82 -3.83 4.40
CA LYS A 58 -10.30 -4.48 5.64
C LYS A 58 -9.93 -5.95 5.74
N ASP A 59 -9.68 -6.61 4.61
CA ASP A 59 -9.46 -8.05 4.55
C ASP A 59 -7.99 -8.44 4.59
N ILE A 60 -7.07 -7.48 4.44
CA ILE A 60 -5.63 -7.73 4.52
C ILE A 60 -5.12 -7.55 5.95
N PRO A 61 -3.93 -8.03 6.29
CA PRO A 61 -3.39 -7.90 7.64
C PRO A 61 -3.37 -6.46 8.16
N ASN A 62 -3.50 -6.29 9.48
CA ASN A 62 -3.52 -4.98 10.10
C ASN A 62 -2.17 -4.28 10.09
N ASN A 63 -1.08 -5.03 9.99
CA ASN A 63 0.26 -4.48 9.92
C ASN A 63 0.76 -4.62 8.50
N ILE A 64 1.15 -3.50 7.89
CA ILE A 64 1.58 -3.46 6.50
C ILE A 64 2.95 -2.79 6.43
N VAL A 65 3.91 -3.47 5.84
CA VAL A 65 5.22 -2.91 5.53
C VAL A 65 5.24 -2.57 4.04
N VAL A 66 5.44 -1.30 3.74
CA VAL A 66 5.43 -0.80 2.36
C VAL A 66 6.83 -0.35 1.99
N PHE A 67 7.34 -0.93 0.91
CA PHE A 67 8.59 -0.47 0.30
C PHE A 67 8.23 0.48 -0.83
N ALA A 68 8.88 1.64 -0.87
CA ALA A 68 8.65 2.62 -1.91
C ALA A 68 9.95 3.30 -2.30
N LYS A 69 9.96 3.91 -3.46
CA LYS A 69 11.09 4.70 -3.96
C LYS A 69 10.73 6.18 -3.91
N THR A 70 11.75 7.03 -3.76
CA THR A 70 11.52 8.49 -3.73
C THR A 70 10.84 9.00 -5.00
N SER A 71 11.07 8.33 -6.15
CA SER A 71 10.39 8.67 -7.39
C SER A 71 8.88 8.44 -7.35
N GLN A 72 8.39 7.69 -6.36
CA GLN A 72 6.95 7.42 -6.20
C GLN A 72 6.24 8.46 -5.33
N LEU A 73 6.91 9.53 -4.93
CA LEU A 73 6.29 10.61 -4.18
C LEU A 73 5.42 11.48 -5.07
N SER A 74 4.20 11.75 -4.63
CA SER A 74 3.33 12.74 -5.24
C SER A 74 2.86 13.72 -4.16
N GLU A 75 2.51 14.93 -4.57
CA GLU A 75 2.09 15.95 -3.62
C GLU A 75 0.67 15.70 -3.11
N THR A 76 -0.24 15.33 -4.02
CA THR A 76 -1.65 15.13 -3.74
C THR A 76 -2.14 13.79 -4.26
N VAL A 77 -3.30 13.34 -3.77
CA VAL A 77 -3.96 12.14 -4.30
C VAL A 77 -4.26 12.30 -5.78
N SER A 78 -4.73 13.49 -6.19
CA SER A 78 -5.05 13.76 -7.60
C SER A 78 -3.83 13.58 -8.50
N LYS A 79 -2.68 14.11 -8.09
CA LYS A 79 -1.43 13.93 -8.84
C LYS A 79 -0.95 12.49 -8.85
N GLY A 80 -1.14 11.78 -7.75
CA GLY A 80 -0.81 10.36 -7.68
C GLY A 80 -1.67 9.53 -8.63
N LEU A 81 -2.96 9.79 -8.69
CA LEU A 81 -3.86 9.11 -9.62
C LEU A 81 -3.52 9.42 -11.08
N GLU A 82 -3.14 10.67 -11.36
CA GLU A 82 -2.66 11.05 -12.68
C GLU A 82 -1.38 10.30 -13.04
N GLY A 83 -0.46 10.17 -12.08
CA GLY A 83 0.78 9.42 -12.25
C GLY A 83 0.52 7.95 -12.58
N ILE A 84 -0.46 7.33 -11.91
CA ILE A 84 -0.86 5.96 -12.21
C ILE A 84 -1.38 5.86 -13.65
N ARG A 85 -2.23 6.80 -14.05
CA ARG A 85 -2.79 6.82 -15.39
C ARG A 85 -1.70 6.97 -16.46
N ILE A 86 -0.73 7.83 -16.23
CA ILE A 86 0.39 8.02 -17.14
C ILE A 86 1.26 6.76 -17.21
N LYS A 87 1.58 6.19 -16.06
CA LYS A 87 2.44 5.01 -15.98
C LYS A 87 1.85 3.81 -16.72
N TYR A 88 0.56 3.58 -16.57
CA TYR A 88 -0.10 2.40 -17.15
C TYR A 88 -0.82 2.69 -18.46
N SER A 89 -0.94 3.96 -18.82
CA SER A 89 -1.45 4.38 -20.12
C SER A 89 -2.81 3.74 -20.50
N ASN A 90 -2.80 2.73 -21.35
CA ASN A 90 -4.01 2.06 -21.83
C ASN A 90 -4.38 0.81 -21.02
N ASN A 91 -3.66 0.52 -19.96
CA ASN A 91 -3.85 -0.72 -19.21
C ASN A 91 -3.83 -0.44 -17.71
N LEU A 92 -4.78 0.36 -17.25
CA LEU A 92 -4.88 0.73 -15.84
C LEU A 92 -5.11 -0.50 -14.95
N PRO A 93 -4.40 -0.62 -13.83
CA PRO A 93 -4.68 -1.69 -12.89
C PRO A 93 -6.04 -1.46 -12.23
N SER A 94 -6.67 -2.53 -11.80
CA SER A 94 -7.91 -2.46 -11.05
C SER A 94 -7.63 -2.22 -9.56
N ASN A 95 -8.68 -2.03 -8.79
CA ASN A 95 -8.64 -1.91 -7.34
C ASN A 95 -7.69 -0.82 -6.83
N ILE A 96 -7.72 0.35 -7.46
CA ILE A 96 -6.93 1.50 -7.01
C ILE A 96 -7.54 2.00 -5.70
N THR A 97 -6.76 1.96 -4.63
CA THR A 97 -7.23 2.23 -3.28
C THR A 97 -6.23 3.10 -2.53
N SER A 98 -6.74 3.96 -1.67
CA SER A 98 -5.92 4.79 -0.79
C SER A 98 -5.90 4.18 0.61
N ILE A 99 -4.70 3.97 1.15
CA ILE A 99 -4.51 3.52 2.53
C ILE A 99 -3.98 4.69 3.32
N LYS A 100 -4.62 4.99 4.44
CA LYS A 100 -4.18 6.04 5.34
C LYS A 100 -3.72 5.43 6.66
N ASN A 101 -2.55 5.90 7.12
CA ASN A 101 -2.03 5.53 8.43
C ASN A 101 -1.93 6.80 9.26
N PHE A 102 -2.84 6.96 10.21
CA PHE A 102 -2.80 8.11 11.09
C PHE A 102 -3.40 7.76 12.45
N ASN A 103 -2.94 8.50 13.47
CA ASN A 103 -3.54 8.44 14.79
C ASN A 103 -4.88 9.17 14.70
N VAL A 104 -5.96 8.39 14.69
CA VAL A 104 -7.29 8.92 14.47
C VAL A 104 -7.79 9.61 15.75
N GLU A 105 -8.14 10.89 15.66
CA GLU A 105 -8.81 11.60 16.73
C GLU A 105 -10.27 11.20 16.80
N GLU A 106 -10.95 11.56 17.89
CA GLU A 106 -12.32 11.09 18.15
C GLU A 106 -13.29 11.38 17.00
N LYS A 107 -13.25 12.57 16.44
CA LYS A 107 -14.13 12.93 15.33
C LYS A 107 -13.84 12.12 14.07
N GLU A 108 -12.58 11.77 13.86
CA GLU A 108 -12.17 10.96 12.72
C GLU A 108 -12.56 9.51 12.94
N LYS A 109 -12.49 9.04 14.17
CA LYS A 109 -13.00 7.71 14.53
C LYS A 109 -14.48 7.57 14.22
N LEU A 110 -15.26 8.61 14.50
CA LEU A 110 -16.67 8.63 14.13
C LEU A 110 -16.86 8.54 12.63
N ASN A 111 -16.02 9.23 11.85
CA ASN A 111 -16.06 9.14 10.40
C ASN A 111 -15.70 7.74 9.92
N PHE A 112 -14.73 7.10 10.55
CA PHE A 112 -14.40 5.71 10.26
C PHE A 112 -15.59 4.79 10.48
N LEU A 113 -16.27 4.93 11.59
CA LEU A 113 -17.45 4.13 11.88
C LEU A 113 -18.54 4.36 10.84
N THR A 114 -18.72 5.61 10.42
CA THR A 114 -19.73 5.98 9.44
C THR A 114 -19.46 5.38 8.06
N TYR A 115 -18.22 5.39 7.63
CA TYR A 115 -17.82 4.93 6.28
C TYR A 115 -17.29 3.51 6.25
N GLY A 116 -17.22 2.83 7.39
CA GLY A 116 -16.72 1.48 7.47
C GLY A 116 -15.23 1.34 7.13
N THR A 117 -14.49 2.42 7.22
CA THR A 117 -13.05 2.42 6.97
C THR A 117 -12.31 1.94 8.21
N SER A 118 -11.31 1.08 8.04
CA SER A 118 -10.46 0.65 9.14
C SER A 118 -9.06 1.21 8.97
N SER A 119 -8.43 1.56 10.10
CA SER A 119 -7.05 1.99 10.10
C SER A 119 -6.12 0.79 10.11
N LYS A 120 -4.96 0.94 9.50
CA LYS A 120 -3.90 -0.06 9.47
C LYS A 120 -2.64 0.55 10.06
N ASN A 121 -1.77 -0.31 10.57
CA ASN A 121 -0.44 0.11 11.01
C ASN A 121 0.48 0.01 9.80
N LEU A 122 0.94 1.15 9.31
CA LEU A 122 1.80 1.23 8.14
C LEU A 122 3.23 1.50 8.56
N TYR A 123 4.15 0.71 8.03
CA TYR A 123 5.60 0.88 8.21
C TYR A 123 6.20 1.12 6.85
N LEU A 124 6.73 2.30 6.63
CA LEU A 124 7.26 2.70 5.33
C LEU A 124 8.77 2.53 5.30
N ILE A 125 9.27 1.82 4.29
CA ILE A 125 10.69 1.75 3.97
C ILE A 125 10.88 2.49 2.66
N LEU A 126 11.51 3.67 2.74
CA LEU A 126 11.71 4.53 1.59
C LEU A 126 13.13 4.37 1.06
N LEU A 127 13.24 4.03 -0.21
CA LEU A 127 14.50 3.85 -0.89
C LEU A 127 14.75 5.04 -1.82
N GLU A 128 15.94 5.61 -1.75
CA GLU A 128 16.33 6.68 -2.66
C GLU A 128 16.72 6.10 -4.00
N ASP A 129 16.03 6.51 -5.04
CA ASP A 129 16.36 6.18 -6.42
C ASP A 129 16.73 7.45 -7.17
N LEU A 130 17.99 7.79 -7.05
CA LEU A 130 18.52 8.99 -7.69
C LEU A 130 18.80 8.78 -9.16
#